data_6810c847999aa53e99f5cf23731279dc
#
_entry.id   6810c847999aa53e99f5cf23731279dc
#
_cell.length_a   1.000
_cell.length_b   1.000
_cell.length_c   1.000
_cell.angle_alpha   90.00
_cell.angle_beta   90.00
_cell.angle_gamma   90.00
#
_symmetry.space_group_name_H-M   'P 1'
#
loop_
_entity.id
_entity.type
_entity.pdbx_description
1 polymer ?
#
loop_
_entity_poly.entity_id
_entity_poly.type
_entity_poly.pdbx_seq_one_letter_code
_entity_poly.pdbx_strand_id
1 'polypeptide(L)'
;MENNNPPYSITNNMINLVSEIMLKIGQANCFEELNKFSELRRKTRIRSIYSSLAIENNSLSLNQVEDVINGKTVIGDMKDIQEVKNALNAYNELDNLDPYLLNDLKKAQGFITHGIEKDSGMFRNHAEGVFERE
;
A
#
# COMPACT_ATOMS: atom_id res chain seq x y z
N MET A 1 26.67 -18.94 3.56
CA MET A 1 25.46 -18.15 3.27
C MET A 1 24.44 -19.12 2.71
N GLU A 2 23.40 -19.47 3.45
CA GLU A 2 22.31 -20.29 2.95
C GLU A 2 21.63 -19.53 1.83
N ASN A 3 21.48 -20.19 0.69
CA ASN A 3 20.84 -19.62 -0.50
C ASN A 3 19.33 -19.54 -0.23
N ASN A 4 18.85 -18.40 0.23
CA ASN A 4 17.47 -18.18 0.64
C ASN A 4 16.56 -17.88 -0.55
N ASN A 5 16.80 -18.56 -1.69
CA ASN A 5 15.94 -18.44 -2.84
C ASN A 5 14.57 -19.10 -2.55
N PRO A 6 13.46 -18.42 -2.87
CA PRO A 6 12.14 -19.00 -2.71
C PRO A 6 12.02 -20.31 -3.50
N PRO A 7 11.27 -21.31 -2.99
CA PRO A 7 11.19 -22.65 -3.58
C PRO A 7 10.28 -22.66 -4.82
N TYR A 8 10.78 -22.12 -5.95
CA TYR A 8 10.08 -22.22 -7.23
C TYR A 8 11.06 -22.58 -8.36
N SER A 9 10.55 -23.16 -9.43
CA SER A 9 11.28 -23.38 -10.68
C SER A 9 10.69 -22.52 -11.81
N ILE A 10 11.56 -21.91 -12.61
CA ILE A 10 11.13 -21.12 -13.75
C ILE A 10 10.56 -22.05 -14.83
N THR A 11 9.31 -21.81 -15.22
CA THR A 11 8.62 -22.56 -16.26
C THR A 11 8.54 -21.72 -17.56
N ASN A 12 8.35 -22.38 -18.71
CA ASN A 12 8.12 -21.68 -19.98
C ASN A 12 6.89 -20.77 -19.91
N ASN A 13 5.86 -21.16 -19.17
CA ASN A 13 4.67 -20.33 -18.97
C ASN A 13 5.00 -19.03 -18.22
N MET A 14 5.84 -19.08 -17.18
CA MET A 14 6.29 -17.87 -16.48
C MET A 14 7.08 -16.94 -17.41
N ILE A 15 7.96 -17.50 -18.25
CA ILE A 15 8.74 -16.70 -19.22
C ILE A 15 7.79 -16.01 -20.21
N ASN A 16 6.80 -16.73 -20.73
CA ASN A 16 5.82 -16.17 -21.68
C ASN A 16 5.00 -15.05 -21.01
N LEU A 17 4.50 -15.26 -19.79
CA LEU A 17 3.74 -14.24 -19.06
C LEU A 17 4.57 -12.99 -18.76
N VAL A 18 5.83 -13.15 -18.35
CA VAL A 18 6.73 -12.01 -18.13
C VAL A 18 6.96 -11.26 -19.44
N SER A 19 7.17 -11.97 -20.56
CA SER A 19 7.35 -11.34 -21.86
C SER A 19 6.11 -10.55 -22.31
N GLU A 20 4.90 -11.08 -22.10
CA GLU A 20 3.66 -10.38 -22.39
C GLU A 20 3.47 -9.13 -21.50
N ILE A 21 3.80 -9.24 -20.22
CA ILE A 21 3.76 -8.09 -19.29
C ILE A 21 4.73 -7.01 -19.76
N MET A 22 5.97 -7.37 -20.10
CA MET A 22 6.98 -6.41 -20.57
C MET A 22 6.58 -5.75 -21.88
N LEU A 23 5.95 -6.49 -22.80
CA LEU A 23 5.41 -5.93 -24.02
C LEU A 23 4.32 -4.88 -23.73
N LYS A 24 3.38 -5.21 -22.84
CA LYS A 24 2.30 -4.29 -22.45
C LYS A 24 2.84 -3.04 -21.74
N ILE A 25 3.83 -3.19 -20.86
CA ILE A 25 4.52 -2.06 -20.23
C ILE A 25 5.21 -1.18 -21.27
N GLY A 26 5.92 -1.79 -22.24
CA GLY A 26 6.54 -1.05 -23.33
C GLY A 26 5.53 -0.26 -24.16
N GLN A 27 4.40 -0.88 -24.50
CA GLN A 27 3.30 -0.20 -25.19
C GLN A 27 2.72 0.95 -24.35
N ALA A 28 2.49 0.75 -23.06
CA ALA A 28 1.99 1.80 -22.15
C ALA A 28 2.96 2.97 -22.03
N ASN A 29 4.27 2.72 -21.97
CA ASN A 29 5.29 3.76 -21.88
C ASN A 29 5.42 4.59 -23.17
N CYS A 30 5.04 4.03 -24.33
CA CYS A 30 4.98 4.79 -25.59
C CYS A 30 3.83 5.82 -25.62
N PHE A 31 2.85 5.69 -24.73
CA PHE A 31 1.79 6.69 -24.59
C PHE A 31 2.22 7.73 -23.55
N GLU A 32 3.04 8.72 -23.94
CA GLU A 32 3.40 9.89 -23.10
C GLU A 32 2.18 10.61 -22.49
N GLU A 33 1.02 10.42 -23.08
CA GLU A 33 -0.25 10.96 -22.60
C GLU A 33 -0.68 10.39 -21.24
N LEU A 34 -0.28 9.16 -20.86
CA LEU A 34 -0.62 8.59 -19.56
C LEU A 34 -0.02 9.39 -18.39
N ASN A 35 1.07 10.10 -18.62
CA ASN A 35 1.64 11.02 -17.62
C ASN A 35 0.84 12.32 -17.45
N LYS A 36 -0.04 12.66 -18.38
CA LYS A 36 -0.89 13.86 -18.34
C LYS A 36 -2.19 13.68 -17.54
N PHE A 37 -2.58 12.43 -17.24
CA PHE A 37 -3.79 12.15 -16.49
C PHE A 37 -3.57 12.15 -14.96
N SER A 38 -3.25 13.33 -14.42
CA SER A 38 -3.11 13.50 -12.95
C SER A 38 -4.38 13.08 -12.20
N GLU A 39 -5.55 13.33 -12.80
CA GLU A 39 -6.84 12.95 -12.23
C GLU A 39 -7.06 11.44 -12.21
N LEU A 40 -6.68 10.72 -13.28
CA LEU A 40 -6.80 9.27 -13.32
C LEU A 40 -5.89 8.61 -12.26
N ARG A 41 -4.64 9.07 -12.14
CA ARG A 41 -3.73 8.61 -11.09
C ARG A 41 -4.28 8.88 -9.70
N ARG A 42 -4.85 10.06 -9.48
CA ARG A 42 -5.49 10.41 -8.22
C ARG A 42 -6.66 9.49 -7.90
N LYS A 43 -7.58 9.26 -8.85
CA LYS A 43 -8.72 8.34 -8.69
C LYS A 43 -8.26 6.90 -8.42
N THR A 44 -7.24 6.44 -9.13
CA THR A 44 -6.67 5.10 -8.91
C THR A 44 -6.07 4.99 -7.51
N ARG A 45 -5.32 6.00 -7.04
CA ARG A 45 -4.76 6.03 -5.68
C ARG A 45 -5.86 5.98 -4.62
N ILE A 46 -6.92 6.78 -4.76
CA ILE A 46 -8.06 6.77 -3.83
C ILE A 46 -8.69 5.38 -3.75
N ARG A 47 -8.91 4.73 -4.91
CA ARG A 47 -9.44 3.36 -4.96
C ARG A 47 -8.50 2.34 -4.31
N SER A 48 -7.20 2.46 -4.54
CA SER A 48 -6.20 1.57 -3.91
C SER A 48 -6.20 1.70 -2.39
N ILE A 49 -6.21 2.93 -1.87
CA ILE A 49 -6.31 3.20 -0.43
C ILE A 49 -7.60 2.60 0.13
N TYR A 50 -8.75 2.92 -0.48
CA TYR A 50 -10.03 2.38 -0.06
C TYR A 50 -10.04 0.84 -0.02
N SER A 51 -9.60 0.19 -1.10
CA SER A 51 -9.63 -1.28 -1.19
C SER A 51 -8.71 -1.95 -0.17
N SER A 52 -7.52 -1.39 0.07
CA SER A 52 -6.59 -1.89 1.08
C SER A 52 -7.17 -1.78 2.49
N LEU A 53 -7.72 -0.62 2.82
CA LEU A 53 -8.32 -0.38 4.15
C LEU A 53 -9.60 -1.18 4.36
N ALA A 54 -10.40 -1.42 3.32
CA ALA A 54 -11.59 -2.28 3.40
C ALA A 54 -11.23 -3.74 3.77
N ILE A 55 -10.07 -4.25 3.32
CA ILE A 55 -9.55 -5.57 3.74
C ILE A 55 -9.25 -5.58 5.24
N GLU A 56 -8.79 -4.46 5.78
CA GLU A 56 -8.49 -4.27 7.21
C GLU A 56 -9.73 -3.88 8.05
N ASN A 57 -10.94 -4.04 7.49
CA ASN A 57 -12.23 -3.70 8.12
C ASN A 57 -12.45 -2.22 8.40
N ASN A 58 -11.80 -1.31 7.70
CA ASN A 58 -12.16 0.12 7.75
C ASN A 58 -13.59 0.32 7.22
N SER A 59 -14.40 1.04 7.97
CA SER A 59 -15.85 1.18 7.72
C SER A 59 -16.22 2.32 6.77
N LEU A 60 -15.26 3.16 6.37
CA LEU A 60 -15.53 4.31 5.51
C LEU A 60 -15.87 3.88 4.08
N SER A 61 -16.88 4.51 3.50
CA SER A 61 -17.21 4.36 2.08
C SER A 61 -16.15 5.02 1.18
N LEU A 62 -16.12 4.64 -0.10
CA LEU A 62 -15.21 5.25 -1.08
C LEU A 62 -15.33 6.78 -1.13
N ASN A 63 -16.55 7.31 -1.04
CA ASN A 63 -16.78 8.77 -1.04
C ASN A 63 -16.21 9.43 0.22
N GLN A 64 -16.37 8.79 1.38
CA GLN A 64 -15.80 9.30 2.63
C GLN A 64 -14.26 9.26 2.60
N VAL A 65 -13.66 8.19 2.07
CA VAL A 65 -12.20 8.12 1.86
C VAL A 65 -11.73 9.24 0.93
N GLU A 66 -12.44 9.50 -0.17
CA GLU A 66 -12.15 10.61 -1.07
C GLU A 66 -12.27 11.96 -0.36
N ASP A 67 -13.30 12.17 0.45
CA ASP A 67 -13.50 13.41 1.20
C ASP A 67 -12.39 13.64 2.25
N VAL A 68 -11.95 12.59 2.96
CA VAL A 68 -10.79 12.66 3.89
C VAL A 68 -9.52 13.05 3.12
N ILE A 69 -9.25 12.43 1.98
CA ILE A 69 -8.08 12.74 1.12
C ILE A 69 -8.14 14.18 0.61
N ASN A 70 -9.33 14.71 0.40
CA ASN A 70 -9.57 16.09 -0.02
C ASN A 70 -9.53 17.11 1.13
N GLY A 71 -9.26 16.67 2.36
CA GLY A 71 -9.23 17.53 3.54
C GLY A 71 -10.61 18.00 4.04
N LYS A 72 -11.69 17.36 3.59
CA LYS A 72 -13.05 17.65 4.06
C LYS A 72 -13.31 16.95 5.41
N THR A 73 -14.25 17.51 6.17
CA THR A 73 -14.73 16.89 7.41
C THR A 73 -15.63 15.71 7.07
N VAL A 74 -15.33 14.55 7.66
CA VAL A 74 -16.08 13.30 7.50
C VAL A 74 -16.58 12.83 8.86
N ILE A 75 -17.80 12.34 8.91
CA ILE A 75 -18.37 11.68 10.10
C ILE A 75 -18.05 10.18 9.98
N GLY A 76 -17.30 9.65 10.92
CA GLY A 76 -16.86 8.25 10.97
C GLY A 76 -16.01 7.97 12.20
N ASP A 77 -15.56 6.74 12.36
CA ASP A 77 -14.63 6.38 13.43
C ASP A 77 -13.31 7.14 13.25
N MET A 78 -12.79 7.70 14.34
CA MET A 78 -11.55 8.49 14.33
C MET A 78 -10.35 7.64 13.91
N LYS A 79 -10.34 6.35 14.26
CA LYS A 79 -9.33 5.39 13.84
C LYS A 79 -9.37 5.20 12.33
N ASP A 80 -10.55 4.96 11.76
CA ASP A 80 -10.75 4.75 10.33
C ASP A 80 -10.30 5.98 9.52
N ILE A 81 -10.65 7.19 10.00
CA ILE A 81 -10.22 8.45 9.38
C ILE A 81 -8.69 8.59 9.47
N GLN A 82 -8.08 8.22 10.60
CA GLN A 82 -6.63 8.28 10.76
C GLN A 82 -5.92 7.28 9.83
N GLU A 83 -6.45 6.09 9.66
CA GLU A 83 -5.92 5.09 8.71
C GLU A 83 -5.86 5.62 7.28
N VAL A 84 -6.91 6.31 6.82
CA VAL A 84 -6.92 6.94 5.48
C VAL A 84 -5.82 8.00 5.34
N LYS A 85 -5.66 8.86 6.36
CA LYS A 85 -4.59 9.88 6.36
C LYS A 85 -3.21 9.25 6.34
N ASN A 86 -3.01 8.20 7.13
CA ASN A 86 -1.78 7.44 7.20
C ASN A 86 -1.43 6.78 5.86
N ALA A 87 -2.41 6.11 5.24
CA ALA A 87 -2.23 5.51 3.93
C ALA A 87 -1.88 6.54 2.86
N LEU A 88 -2.55 7.69 2.83
CA LEU A 88 -2.21 8.78 1.92
C LEU A 88 -0.78 9.27 2.11
N ASN A 89 -0.36 9.47 3.37
CA ASN A 89 1.00 9.90 3.70
C ASN A 89 2.03 8.85 3.27
N ALA A 90 1.79 7.56 3.54
CA ALA A 90 2.66 6.48 3.11
C ALA A 90 2.82 6.45 1.57
N TYR A 91 1.73 6.63 0.82
CA TYR A 91 1.80 6.73 -0.65
C TYR A 91 2.58 7.95 -1.15
N ASN A 92 2.53 9.08 -0.44
CA ASN A 92 3.28 10.28 -0.82
C ASN A 92 4.78 10.13 -0.57
N GLU A 93 5.16 9.34 0.43
CA GLU A 93 6.56 9.11 0.82
C GLU A 93 7.18 7.88 0.13
N LEU A 94 6.39 7.11 -0.62
CA LEU A 94 6.83 5.83 -1.20
C LEU A 94 8.11 5.95 -2.04
N ASP A 95 8.21 7.01 -2.85
CA ASP A 95 9.36 7.24 -3.74
C ASP A 95 10.64 7.64 -2.98
N ASN A 96 10.51 8.02 -1.70
CA ASN A 96 11.60 8.39 -0.81
C ASN A 96 12.14 7.22 0.03
N LEU A 97 11.57 6.01 -0.14
CA LEU A 97 11.91 4.83 0.63
C LEU A 97 12.69 3.82 -0.22
N ASP A 98 13.78 3.29 0.35
CA ASP A 98 14.49 2.16 -0.24
C ASP A 98 13.97 0.85 0.35
N PRO A 99 13.36 -0.05 -0.46
CA PRO A 99 12.79 -1.30 0.02
C PRO A 99 13.81 -2.28 0.60
N TYR A 100 15.10 -2.07 0.36
CA TYR A 100 16.19 -2.91 0.87
C TYR A 100 16.79 -2.39 2.16
N LEU A 101 16.38 -1.22 2.63
CA LEU A 101 16.86 -0.65 3.89
C LEU A 101 15.88 -0.91 5.03
N LEU A 102 16.38 -1.58 6.09
CA LEU A 102 15.58 -1.90 7.27
C LEU A 102 14.99 -0.65 7.95
N ASN A 103 15.72 0.45 7.95
CA ASN A 103 15.23 1.70 8.52
C ASN A 103 14.08 2.29 7.73
N ASP A 104 14.06 2.12 6.40
CA ASP A 104 12.99 2.62 5.55
C ASP A 104 11.76 1.72 5.62
N LEU A 105 11.94 0.40 5.81
CA LEU A 105 10.84 -0.50 6.16
C LEU A 105 10.15 -0.08 7.47
N LYS A 106 10.93 0.27 8.51
CA LYS A 106 10.38 0.79 9.77
C LYS A 106 9.65 2.11 9.58
N LYS A 107 10.18 3.03 8.76
CA LYS A 107 9.49 4.29 8.43
C LYS A 107 8.18 4.03 7.72
N ALA A 108 8.16 3.11 6.73
CA ALA A 108 6.94 2.75 6.01
C ALA A 108 5.86 2.22 6.96
N GLN A 109 6.22 1.30 7.86
CA GLN A 109 5.32 0.81 8.89
C GLN A 109 4.87 1.94 9.82
N GLY A 110 5.80 2.83 10.21
CA GLY A 110 5.52 3.99 11.03
C GLY A 110 4.50 4.95 10.41
N PHE A 111 4.56 5.20 9.10
CA PHE A 111 3.56 6.01 8.41
C PHE A 111 2.16 5.39 8.49
N ILE A 112 2.05 4.07 8.28
CA ILE A 112 0.76 3.37 8.25
C ILE A 112 0.13 3.30 9.65
N THR A 113 0.92 3.10 10.70
CA THR A 113 0.43 2.87 12.06
C THR A 113 0.44 4.12 12.95
N HIS A 114 0.83 5.28 12.39
CA HIS A 114 0.94 6.54 13.14
C HIS A 114 -0.36 6.92 13.85
N GLY A 115 -0.28 7.13 15.16
CA GLY A 115 -1.45 7.50 15.99
C GLY A 115 -2.48 6.39 16.20
N ILE A 116 -2.21 5.17 15.71
CA ILE A 116 -3.05 3.98 15.86
C ILE A 116 -2.39 2.98 16.81
N GLU A 117 -1.11 2.70 16.59
CA GLU A 117 -0.33 1.75 17.37
C GLU A 117 0.76 2.45 18.20
N LYS A 118 1.05 1.87 19.37
CA LYS A 118 2.07 2.41 20.29
C LYS A 118 3.49 2.21 19.74
N ASP A 119 3.74 1.06 19.08
CA ASP A 119 5.05 0.67 18.58
C ASP A 119 5.23 1.05 17.09
N SER A 120 4.58 2.16 16.67
CA SER A 120 4.66 2.68 15.31
C SER A 120 6.13 2.94 14.90
N GLY A 121 6.56 2.36 13.77
CA GLY A 121 7.93 2.50 13.25
C GLY A 121 8.99 1.67 13.99
N MET A 122 8.60 0.76 14.88
CA MET A 122 9.50 -0.07 15.67
C MET A 122 9.21 -1.57 15.50
N PHE A 123 10.20 -2.39 15.78
CA PHE A 123 9.92 -3.82 15.93
C PHE A 123 9.16 -4.08 17.22
N ARG A 124 8.26 -5.04 17.17
CA ARG A 124 7.57 -5.53 18.37
C ARG A 124 8.57 -6.10 19.36
N ASN A 125 8.32 -5.83 20.64
CA ASN A 125 9.11 -6.36 21.74
C ASN A 125 8.34 -7.38 22.61
N HIS A 126 7.15 -7.79 22.15
CA HIS A 126 6.28 -8.76 22.82
C HIS A 126 5.85 -9.86 21.84
N ALA A 127 5.49 -11.03 22.39
CA ALA A 127 4.99 -12.15 21.62
C ALA A 127 3.53 -11.89 21.21
N GLU A 128 3.21 -12.18 19.95
CA GLU A 128 1.84 -12.26 19.46
C GLU A 128 1.54 -13.68 18.98
N GLY A 129 0.31 -14.13 19.17
CA GLY A 129 -0.18 -15.41 18.70
C GLY A 129 -1.54 -15.30 18.04
N VAL A 130 -1.81 -16.18 17.09
CA VAL A 130 -3.14 -16.40 16.57
C VAL A 130 -3.83 -17.40 17.48
N PHE A 131 -4.93 -16.99 18.12
CA PHE A 131 -5.73 -17.86 18.98
C PHE A 131 -7.00 -18.21 18.22
N GLU A 132 -7.27 -19.50 18.01
CA GLU A 132 -8.60 -19.95 17.62
C GLU A 132 -9.56 -19.72 18.80
N ARG A 133 -10.67 -19.04 18.56
CA ARG A 133 -11.79 -19.00 19.52
C ARG A 133 -12.51 -20.33 19.41
N GLU A 134 -12.54 -21.09 20.51
CA GLU A 134 -13.45 -22.22 20.68
C GLU A 134 -14.92 -21.74 20.70
#